data_6333ed0eabff92cd2cfe93656b04de70
#
_entry.id   6333ed0eabff92cd2cfe93656b04de70
#
_cell.length_a   1.000
_cell.length_b   1.000
_cell.length_c   1.000
_cell.angle_alpha   90.00
_cell.angle_beta   90.00
_cell.angle_gamma   90.00
#
_symmetry.space_group_name_H-M   'P 1'
#
loop_
_entity.id
_entity.type
_entity.pdbx_description
1 polymer ?
#
loop_
_entity_poly.entity_id
_entity_poly.type
_entity_poly.pdbx_seq_one_letter_code
_entity_poly.pdbx_strand_id
1 'polypeptide(L)'
;MKYKGIIFDLDGVICSTDHYHYLAWKALADRLGVYFDETINNRLRGVSRMASLDIVLERSDRAYTPEEKAAFAEEKNNTYRELLKNMSPADLSPEVKETLDALRERGLLLGIGSSSKNTKFILRQIGLGDYFDKISDGTNITRSKPDPEVFLKAADYLGLQPADCLVVEDAKAGIEAASAAGMDSAAIGDAAGCGLATYDLGRFSDLISCVD
;
A
#
# COMPACT_ATOMS: atom_id res chain seq x y z
N MET A 1 5.03 -17.82 -19.78
CA MET A 1 4.62 -16.65 -18.98
C MET A 1 5.68 -15.55 -19.11
N LYS A 2 5.26 -14.31 -19.25
CA LYS A 2 6.14 -13.14 -19.37
C LYS A 2 6.85 -12.84 -18.04
N TYR A 3 6.16 -13.02 -16.91
CA TYR A 3 6.65 -12.73 -15.58
C TYR A 3 6.97 -14.00 -14.79
N LYS A 4 7.90 -13.88 -13.83
CA LYS A 4 8.27 -14.93 -12.86
C LYS A 4 7.75 -14.63 -11.45
N GLY A 5 7.42 -13.37 -11.18
CA GLY A 5 6.86 -12.94 -9.90
C GLY A 5 5.95 -11.75 -10.04
N ILE A 6 5.08 -11.60 -9.03
CA ILE A 6 4.17 -10.46 -8.90
C ILE A 6 4.41 -9.82 -7.54
N ILE A 7 4.54 -8.50 -7.53
CA ILE A 7 4.74 -7.71 -6.32
C ILE A 7 3.50 -6.84 -6.13
N PHE A 8 2.79 -7.06 -5.04
CA PHE A 8 1.54 -6.34 -4.74
C PHE A 8 1.82 -5.20 -3.76
N ASP A 9 1.24 -4.02 -4.00
CA ASP A 9 0.95 -3.15 -2.87
C ASP A 9 -0.04 -3.81 -1.92
N LEU A 10 -0.18 -3.29 -0.71
CA LEU A 10 -1.08 -3.84 0.30
C LEU A 10 -2.41 -3.10 0.33
N ASP A 11 -2.35 -1.79 0.61
CA ASP A 11 -3.53 -0.95 0.81
C ASP A 11 -4.21 -0.61 -0.51
N GLY A 12 -5.49 -0.95 -0.65
CA GLY A 12 -6.24 -0.76 -1.89
C GLY A 12 -6.03 -1.85 -2.94
N VAL A 13 -5.07 -2.77 -2.72
CA VAL A 13 -4.78 -3.90 -3.62
C VAL A 13 -5.16 -5.24 -2.98
N ILE A 14 -4.53 -5.62 -1.88
CA ILE A 14 -4.83 -6.89 -1.17
C ILE A 14 -6.02 -6.72 -0.22
N CYS A 15 -6.06 -5.62 0.50
CA CYS A 15 -7.16 -5.25 1.39
C CYS A 15 -7.28 -3.73 1.48
N SER A 16 -8.38 -3.23 2.04
CA SER A 16 -8.54 -1.81 2.29
C SER A 16 -8.37 -1.50 3.77
N THR A 17 -7.44 -0.60 4.10
CA THR A 17 -7.29 -0.04 5.45
C THR A 17 -7.68 1.45 5.52
N ASP A 18 -8.24 1.99 4.45
CA ASP A 18 -8.57 3.41 4.29
C ASP A 18 -9.48 3.94 5.41
N HIS A 19 -10.50 3.16 5.79
CA HIS A 19 -11.38 3.50 6.91
C HIS A 19 -10.63 3.64 8.25
N TYR A 20 -9.69 2.74 8.54
CA TYR A 20 -8.89 2.82 9.75
C TYR A 20 -7.91 4.00 9.72
N HIS A 21 -7.37 4.32 8.55
CA HIS A 21 -6.57 5.53 8.34
C HIS A 21 -7.38 6.79 8.61
N TYR A 22 -8.59 6.87 8.04
CA TYR A 22 -9.52 7.98 8.27
C TYR A 22 -9.81 8.17 9.76
N LEU A 23 -10.23 7.12 10.46
CA LEU A 23 -10.55 7.18 11.88
C LEU A 23 -9.37 7.64 12.74
N ALA A 24 -8.16 7.14 12.43
CA ALA A 24 -6.97 7.52 13.19
C ALA A 24 -6.53 8.97 12.95
N TRP A 25 -6.62 9.48 11.72
CA TRP A 25 -6.37 10.88 11.41
C TRP A 25 -7.45 11.80 11.96
N LYS A 26 -8.72 11.37 11.89
CA LYS A 26 -9.86 12.11 12.46
C LYS A 26 -9.72 12.28 13.96
N ALA A 27 -9.34 11.22 14.69
CA ALA A 27 -9.13 11.29 16.12
C ALA A 27 -8.02 12.29 16.50
N LEU A 28 -6.90 12.28 15.76
CA LEU A 28 -5.82 13.26 15.97
C LEU A 28 -6.28 14.69 15.67
N ALA A 29 -6.93 14.89 14.52
CA ALA A 29 -7.42 16.21 14.10
C ALA A 29 -8.42 16.79 15.10
N ASP A 30 -9.38 15.98 15.57
CA ASP A 30 -10.36 16.40 16.59
C ASP A 30 -9.68 16.83 17.90
N ARG A 31 -8.68 16.05 18.37
CA ARG A 31 -7.90 16.40 19.56
C ARG A 31 -7.13 17.72 19.40
N LEU A 32 -6.65 18.00 18.19
CA LEU A 32 -5.92 19.23 17.88
C LEU A 32 -6.85 20.42 17.56
N GLY A 33 -8.16 20.20 17.46
CA GLY A 33 -9.13 21.22 17.04
C GLY A 33 -9.02 21.59 15.55
N VAL A 34 -8.47 20.71 14.72
CA VAL A 34 -8.28 20.92 13.29
C VAL A 34 -9.40 20.23 12.50
N TYR A 35 -10.01 20.94 11.56
CA TYR A 35 -11.04 20.36 10.69
C TYR A 35 -10.46 19.28 9.80
N PHE A 36 -11.11 18.10 9.77
CA PHE A 36 -10.74 16.96 8.95
C PHE A 36 -11.97 16.18 8.50
N ASP A 37 -12.07 15.88 7.21
CA ASP A 37 -13.15 15.13 6.59
C ASP A 37 -12.62 14.11 5.57
N GLU A 38 -13.53 13.37 4.93
CA GLU A 38 -13.21 12.37 3.90
C GLU A 38 -12.53 13.01 2.68
N THR A 39 -12.88 14.25 2.33
CA THR A 39 -12.27 14.98 1.20
C THR A 39 -10.78 15.22 1.45
N ILE A 40 -10.44 15.63 2.69
CA ILE A 40 -9.04 15.80 3.10
C ILE A 40 -8.35 14.43 3.16
N ASN A 41 -9.03 13.40 3.70
CA ASN A 41 -8.48 12.04 3.77
C ASN A 41 -8.09 11.49 2.40
N ASN A 42 -8.89 11.74 1.36
CA ASN A 42 -8.58 11.29 0.01
C ASN A 42 -7.26 11.85 -0.53
N ARG A 43 -6.81 13.04 -0.05
CA ARG A 43 -5.51 13.63 -0.40
C ARG A 43 -4.32 12.92 0.27
N LEU A 44 -4.57 12.03 1.22
CA LEU A 44 -3.53 11.31 1.98
C LEU A 44 -3.15 9.97 1.34
N ARG A 45 -3.91 9.50 0.34
CA ARG A 45 -3.66 8.23 -0.34
C ARG A 45 -2.32 8.25 -1.07
N GLY A 46 -1.53 7.20 -0.86
CA GLY A 46 -0.18 7.10 -1.45
C GLY A 46 0.86 8.07 -0.87
N VAL A 47 0.50 8.90 0.11
CA VAL A 47 1.35 9.92 0.71
C VAL A 47 2.03 9.37 1.97
N SER A 48 3.29 9.77 2.21
CA SER A 48 4.01 9.37 3.43
C SER A 48 3.33 9.90 4.69
N ARG A 49 3.52 9.22 5.84
CA ARG A 49 2.89 9.61 7.12
C ARG A 49 3.18 11.07 7.50
N MET A 50 4.41 11.53 7.31
CA MET A 50 4.76 12.91 7.68
C MET A 50 4.12 13.92 6.73
N ALA A 51 4.13 13.66 5.41
CA ALA A 51 3.47 14.51 4.44
C ALA A 51 1.93 14.49 4.63
N SER A 52 1.35 13.35 5.00
CA SER A 52 -0.08 13.26 5.38
C SER A 52 -0.38 14.13 6.60
N LEU A 53 0.49 14.12 7.63
CA LEU A 53 0.33 14.99 8.80
C LEU A 53 0.38 16.48 8.40
N ASP A 54 1.27 16.86 7.51
CA ASP A 54 1.35 18.25 7.02
C ASP A 54 0.04 18.68 6.34
N ILE A 55 -0.57 17.80 5.54
CA ILE A 55 -1.88 18.04 4.92
C ILE A 55 -2.99 18.17 5.99
N VAL A 56 -3.01 17.31 7.01
CA VAL A 56 -3.98 17.38 8.12
C VAL A 56 -3.85 18.71 8.85
N LEU A 57 -2.63 19.21 9.04
CA LEU A 57 -2.34 20.44 9.77
C LEU A 57 -2.47 21.73 8.95
N GLU A 58 -2.74 21.65 7.62
CA GLU A 58 -2.87 22.84 6.75
C GLU A 58 -3.88 23.87 7.27
N ARG A 59 -4.90 23.42 7.98
CA ARG A 59 -5.96 24.28 8.53
C ARG A 59 -5.79 24.58 10.03
N SER A 60 -4.60 24.34 10.58
CA SER A 60 -4.31 24.68 11.97
C SER A 60 -3.99 26.16 12.10
N ASP A 61 -4.48 26.78 13.18
CA ASP A 61 -4.24 28.19 13.50
C ASP A 61 -2.81 28.46 14.02
N ARG A 62 -2.00 27.41 14.22
CA ARG A 62 -0.63 27.56 14.69
C ARG A 62 0.36 26.67 13.94
N ALA A 63 1.63 27.08 13.96
CA ALA A 63 2.74 26.22 13.54
C ALA A 63 3.12 25.22 14.64
N TYR A 64 3.64 24.07 14.24
CA TYR A 64 4.13 23.01 15.12
C TYR A 64 5.62 22.75 14.87
N THR A 65 6.36 22.44 15.93
CA THR A 65 7.77 22.08 15.82
C THR A 65 7.93 20.68 15.20
N PRO A 66 9.13 20.36 14.66
CA PRO A 66 9.41 19.01 14.18
C PRO A 66 9.16 17.92 15.23
N GLU A 67 9.46 18.21 16.51
CA GLU A 67 9.27 17.29 17.64
C GLU A 67 7.79 17.05 17.90
N GLU A 68 6.97 18.11 17.89
CA GLU A 68 5.50 18.00 18.04
C GLU A 68 4.92 17.16 16.88
N LYS A 69 5.34 17.43 15.62
CA LYS A 69 4.89 16.66 14.47
C LYS A 69 5.27 15.18 14.57
N ALA A 70 6.48 14.87 15.03
CA ALA A 70 6.91 13.50 15.25
C ALA A 70 6.03 12.80 16.30
N ALA A 71 5.72 13.47 17.41
CA ALA A 71 4.84 12.96 18.46
C ALA A 71 3.41 12.71 17.92
N PHE A 72 2.85 13.62 17.13
CA PHE A 72 1.53 13.47 16.52
C PHE A 72 1.48 12.30 15.51
N ALA A 73 2.52 12.17 14.70
CA ALA A 73 2.63 11.04 13.77
C ALA A 73 2.69 9.69 14.50
N GLU A 74 3.38 9.63 15.64
CA GLU A 74 3.43 8.43 16.49
C GLU A 74 2.09 8.16 17.17
N GLU A 75 1.44 9.18 17.75
CA GLU A 75 0.12 9.08 18.36
C GLU A 75 -0.92 8.54 17.35
N LYS A 76 -0.98 9.15 16.16
CA LYS A 76 -1.85 8.66 15.08
C LYS A 76 -1.56 7.19 14.73
N ASN A 77 -0.27 6.82 14.64
CA ASN A 77 0.11 5.46 14.34
C ASN A 77 -0.32 4.47 15.42
N ASN A 78 -0.23 4.84 16.68
CA ASN A 78 -0.69 4.03 17.80
C ASN A 78 -2.21 3.83 17.74
N THR A 79 -2.98 4.90 17.52
CA THR A 79 -4.44 4.82 17.30
C THR A 79 -4.76 3.91 16.11
N TYR A 80 -4.07 4.07 14.98
CA TYR A 80 -4.24 3.23 13.81
C TYR A 80 -3.97 1.75 14.10
N ARG A 81 -2.89 1.44 14.81
CA ARG A 81 -2.57 0.04 15.19
C ARG A 81 -3.62 -0.58 16.12
N GLU A 82 -4.19 0.19 17.04
CA GLU A 82 -5.31 -0.30 17.87
C GLU A 82 -6.55 -0.60 17.00
N LEU A 83 -6.88 0.29 16.06
CA LEU A 83 -8.00 0.09 15.15
C LEU A 83 -7.80 -1.13 14.23
N LEU A 84 -6.58 -1.37 13.75
CA LEU A 84 -6.24 -2.54 12.93
C LEU A 84 -6.47 -3.89 13.65
N LYS A 85 -6.54 -3.92 14.98
CA LYS A 85 -6.89 -5.14 15.72
C LYS A 85 -8.32 -5.62 15.45
N ASN A 86 -9.17 -4.76 14.92
CA ASN A 86 -10.53 -5.12 14.50
C ASN A 86 -10.56 -5.82 13.13
N MET A 87 -9.46 -5.80 12.38
CA MET A 87 -9.36 -6.54 11.12
C MET A 87 -9.39 -8.05 11.39
N SER A 88 -9.93 -8.77 10.43
CA SER A 88 -10.12 -10.23 10.47
C SER A 88 -9.97 -10.82 9.06
N PRO A 89 -9.95 -12.15 8.91
CA PRO A 89 -9.98 -12.76 7.58
C PRO A 89 -11.18 -12.37 6.70
N ALA A 90 -12.26 -11.82 7.28
CA ALA A 90 -13.40 -11.31 6.52
C ALA A 90 -13.09 -10.01 5.74
N ASP A 91 -11.99 -9.31 6.09
CA ASP A 91 -11.51 -8.13 5.37
C ASP A 91 -10.67 -8.48 4.11
N LEU A 92 -10.40 -9.77 3.89
CA LEU A 92 -9.84 -10.28 2.65
C LEU A 92 -10.97 -10.70 1.70
N SER A 93 -11.04 -10.06 0.54
CA SER A 93 -12.02 -10.43 -0.49
C SER A 93 -11.79 -11.86 -0.98
N PRO A 94 -12.85 -12.70 -1.14
CA PRO A 94 -12.73 -14.01 -1.77
C PRO A 94 -12.08 -13.94 -3.16
N GLU A 95 -12.43 -12.94 -3.97
CA GLU A 95 -11.83 -12.73 -5.30
C GLU A 95 -10.31 -12.56 -5.22
N VAL A 96 -9.83 -11.75 -4.27
CA VAL A 96 -8.38 -11.55 -4.07
C VAL A 96 -7.73 -12.87 -3.68
N LYS A 97 -8.28 -13.59 -2.72
CA LYS A 97 -7.71 -14.86 -2.25
C LYS A 97 -7.65 -15.91 -3.36
N GLU A 98 -8.75 -16.09 -4.11
CA GLU A 98 -8.84 -17.05 -5.22
C GLU A 98 -7.86 -16.69 -6.34
N THR A 99 -7.72 -15.40 -6.67
CA THR A 99 -6.76 -14.94 -7.67
C THR A 99 -5.32 -15.18 -7.24
N LEU A 100 -4.99 -14.88 -5.98
CA LEU A 100 -3.64 -15.14 -5.43
C LEU A 100 -3.31 -16.64 -5.48
N ASP A 101 -4.27 -17.52 -5.13
CA ASP A 101 -4.09 -18.97 -5.21
C ASP A 101 -3.84 -19.42 -6.66
N ALA A 102 -4.65 -18.93 -7.60
CA ALA A 102 -4.50 -19.25 -9.01
C ALA A 102 -3.16 -18.79 -9.62
N LEU A 103 -2.62 -17.65 -9.17
CA LEU A 103 -1.29 -17.17 -9.58
C LEU A 103 -0.18 -18.07 -9.01
N ARG A 104 -0.32 -18.50 -7.76
CA ARG A 104 0.62 -19.41 -7.10
C ARG A 104 0.61 -20.80 -7.78
N GLU A 105 -0.55 -21.32 -8.15
CA GLU A 105 -0.68 -22.58 -8.90
C GLU A 105 0.00 -22.53 -10.27
N ARG A 106 0.11 -21.34 -10.87
CA ARG A 106 0.89 -21.11 -12.10
C ARG A 106 2.41 -21.07 -11.87
N GLY A 107 2.86 -21.19 -10.62
CA GLY A 107 4.27 -21.19 -10.25
C GLY A 107 4.90 -19.80 -10.14
N LEU A 108 4.11 -18.73 -10.08
CA LEU A 108 4.60 -17.37 -9.86
C LEU A 108 5.00 -17.17 -8.40
N LEU A 109 6.11 -16.49 -8.16
CA LEU A 109 6.48 -15.99 -6.84
C LEU A 109 5.64 -14.75 -6.51
N LEU A 110 5.12 -14.70 -5.29
CA LEU A 110 4.24 -13.60 -4.84
C LEU A 110 4.92 -12.81 -3.72
N GLY A 111 5.11 -11.52 -3.94
CA GLY A 111 5.71 -10.62 -2.96
C GLY A 111 4.84 -9.43 -2.61
N ILE A 112 5.16 -8.77 -1.49
CA ILE A 112 4.57 -7.48 -1.10
C ILE A 112 5.61 -6.38 -1.25
N GLY A 113 5.16 -5.21 -1.75
CA GLY A 113 5.93 -3.98 -1.83
C GLY A 113 5.12 -2.79 -1.31
N SER A 114 5.06 -2.58 0.01
CA SER A 114 4.23 -1.57 0.67
C SER A 114 5.07 -0.54 1.43
N SER A 115 4.68 0.74 1.40
CA SER A 115 5.31 1.78 2.23
C SER A 115 4.87 1.73 3.71
N SER A 116 3.90 0.90 4.07
CA SER A 116 3.38 0.77 5.42
C SER A 116 4.35 0.01 6.34
N LYS A 117 4.61 0.57 7.53
CA LYS A 117 5.34 -0.14 8.61
C LYS A 117 4.49 -1.20 9.33
N ASN A 118 3.19 -1.26 9.03
CA ASN A 118 2.25 -2.18 9.66
C ASN A 118 1.89 -3.38 8.75
N THR A 119 2.53 -3.51 7.60
CA THR A 119 2.25 -4.54 6.58
C THR A 119 2.13 -5.94 7.15
N LYS A 120 3.13 -6.41 7.89
CA LYS A 120 3.13 -7.76 8.47
C LYS A 120 2.03 -7.96 9.52
N PHE A 121 1.67 -6.90 10.24
CA PHE A 121 0.57 -6.95 11.20
C PHE A 121 -0.77 -7.11 10.46
N ILE A 122 -1.01 -6.29 9.43
CA ILE A 122 -2.23 -6.34 8.61
C ILE A 122 -2.39 -7.72 7.97
N LEU A 123 -1.34 -8.23 7.33
CA LEU A 123 -1.36 -9.56 6.70
C LEU A 123 -1.76 -10.67 7.69
N ARG A 124 -1.24 -10.62 8.93
CA ARG A 124 -1.64 -11.58 9.97
C ARG A 124 -3.13 -11.46 10.33
N GLN A 125 -3.64 -10.24 10.47
CA GLN A 125 -5.05 -10.00 10.80
C GLN A 125 -6.00 -10.56 9.74
N ILE A 126 -5.66 -10.43 8.46
CA ILE A 126 -6.49 -10.92 7.35
C ILE A 126 -6.21 -12.40 6.98
N GLY A 127 -5.39 -13.11 7.76
CA GLY A 127 -5.13 -14.53 7.54
C GLY A 127 -4.05 -14.85 6.49
N LEU A 128 -3.25 -13.85 6.07
CA LEU A 128 -2.17 -13.99 5.08
C LEU A 128 -0.76 -13.83 5.67
N GLY A 129 -0.57 -14.11 6.97
CA GLY A 129 0.68 -13.84 7.68
C GLY A 129 1.93 -14.47 7.04
N ASP A 130 1.83 -15.71 6.58
CA ASP A 130 2.93 -16.48 5.96
C ASP A 130 2.62 -16.82 4.49
N TYR A 131 1.68 -16.12 3.88
CA TYR A 131 1.22 -16.44 2.53
C TYR A 131 2.22 -15.98 1.43
N PHE A 132 2.81 -14.80 1.56
CA PHE A 132 3.70 -14.24 0.55
C PHE A 132 5.13 -14.76 0.70
N ASP A 133 5.80 -15.02 -0.44
CA ASP A 133 7.16 -15.54 -0.43
C ASP A 133 8.15 -14.52 0.16
N LYS A 134 7.95 -13.23 -0.11
CA LYS A 134 8.77 -12.14 0.42
C LYS A 134 7.95 -10.87 0.65
N ILE A 135 8.42 -10.06 1.60
CA ILE A 135 7.80 -8.79 1.96
C ILE A 135 8.88 -7.71 2.04
N SER A 136 8.74 -6.67 1.24
CA SER A 136 9.40 -5.38 1.42
C SER A 136 8.37 -4.39 1.93
N ASP A 137 8.66 -3.74 3.07
CA ASP A 137 7.71 -2.84 3.72
C ASP A 137 8.39 -1.59 4.31
N GLY A 138 7.59 -0.70 4.90
CA GLY A 138 8.08 0.55 5.50
C GLY A 138 9.10 0.38 6.64
N THR A 139 9.40 -0.84 7.08
CA THR A 139 10.43 -1.09 8.10
C THR A 139 11.82 -1.32 7.51
N ASN A 140 11.91 -1.63 6.21
CA ASN A 140 13.16 -1.94 5.55
C ASN A 140 13.52 -0.99 4.39
N ILE A 141 12.72 0.06 4.16
CA ILE A 141 12.99 1.12 3.17
C ILE A 141 13.32 2.45 3.86
N THR A 142 14.00 3.31 3.13
CA THR A 142 14.33 4.68 3.56
C THR A 142 13.52 5.72 2.81
N ARG A 143 13.09 5.41 1.60
CA ARG A 143 12.31 6.29 0.72
C ARG A 143 11.01 5.61 0.33
N SER A 144 9.91 6.36 0.44
CA SER A 144 8.58 5.90 0.06
C SER A 144 8.31 6.17 -1.43
N LYS A 145 7.33 5.48 -2.01
CA LYS A 145 6.81 5.75 -3.36
C LYS A 145 6.58 7.28 -3.54
N PRO A 146 6.95 7.86 -4.67
CA PRO A 146 7.27 7.23 -5.96
C PRO A 146 8.73 6.75 -6.13
N ASP A 147 9.56 6.74 -5.07
CA ASP A 147 10.88 6.13 -5.13
C ASP A 147 10.75 4.60 -5.34
N PRO A 148 11.56 3.98 -6.23
CA PRO A 148 11.45 2.57 -6.57
C PRO A 148 11.94 1.61 -5.47
N GLU A 149 12.52 2.11 -4.37
CA GLU A 149 13.24 1.31 -3.37
C GLU A 149 12.44 0.11 -2.89
N VAL A 150 11.14 0.28 -2.60
CA VAL A 150 10.30 -0.79 -2.06
C VAL A 150 10.13 -1.97 -3.03
N PHE A 151 9.97 -1.67 -4.32
CA PHE A 151 9.78 -2.70 -5.34
C PHE A 151 11.09 -3.36 -5.74
N LEU A 152 12.18 -2.58 -5.85
CA LEU A 152 13.51 -3.13 -6.10
C LEU A 152 13.93 -4.10 -4.98
N LYS A 153 13.69 -3.76 -3.73
CA LYS A 153 13.95 -4.66 -2.59
C LYS A 153 13.06 -5.90 -2.61
N ALA A 154 11.78 -5.76 -2.96
CA ALA A 154 10.88 -6.91 -3.08
C ALA A 154 11.39 -7.90 -4.15
N ALA A 155 11.78 -7.39 -5.33
CA ALA A 155 12.34 -8.22 -6.40
C ALA A 155 13.65 -8.90 -5.98
N ASP A 156 14.57 -8.16 -5.34
CA ASP A 156 15.83 -8.69 -4.81
C ASP A 156 15.58 -9.84 -3.81
N TYR A 157 14.64 -9.64 -2.87
CA TYR A 157 14.27 -10.69 -1.91
C TYR A 157 13.65 -11.92 -2.56
N LEU A 158 12.91 -11.75 -3.66
CA LEU A 158 12.38 -12.85 -4.47
C LEU A 158 13.48 -13.52 -5.34
N GLY A 159 14.67 -12.91 -5.44
CA GLY A 159 15.74 -13.39 -6.32
C GLY A 159 15.45 -13.17 -7.81
N LEU A 160 14.63 -12.18 -8.14
CA LEU A 160 14.19 -11.87 -9.50
C LEU A 160 14.79 -10.57 -10.03
N GLN A 161 14.96 -10.51 -11.37
CA GLN A 161 15.27 -9.23 -12.01
C GLN A 161 14.00 -8.36 -12.09
N PRO A 162 14.10 -7.02 -12.04
CA PRO A 162 12.95 -6.13 -12.18
C PRO A 162 12.08 -6.43 -13.40
N ALA A 163 12.67 -6.68 -14.56
CA ALA A 163 11.96 -7.00 -15.79
C ALA A 163 11.17 -8.32 -15.76
N ASP A 164 11.47 -9.22 -14.81
CA ASP A 164 10.74 -10.47 -14.59
C ASP A 164 9.53 -10.29 -13.63
N CYS A 165 9.32 -9.07 -13.11
CA CYS A 165 8.28 -8.77 -12.12
C CYS A 165 7.16 -7.91 -12.71
N LEU A 166 5.93 -8.18 -12.26
CA LEU A 166 4.77 -7.32 -12.47
C LEU A 166 4.37 -6.71 -11.11
N VAL A 167 4.21 -5.39 -11.06
CA VAL A 167 3.71 -4.69 -9.87
C VAL A 167 2.21 -4.48 -9.98
N VAL A 168 1.45 -4.72 -8.91
CA VAL A 168 0.01 -4.39 -8.82
C VAL A 168 -0.19 -3.26 -7.83
N GLU A 169 -0.85 -2.18 -8.24
CA GLU A 169 -0.93 -0.91 -7.52
C GLU A 169 -2.25 -0.18 -7.73
N ASP A 170 -2.71 0.51 -6.68
CA ASP A 170 -3.93 1.34 -6.70
C ASP A 170 -3.66 2.84 -6.70
N ALA A 171 -2.40 3.26 -6.51
CA ALA A 171 -2.01 4.66 -6.42
C ALA A 171 -1.04 5.06 -7.54
N LYS A 172 -1.21 6.26 -8.10
CA LYS A 172 -0.32 6.80 -9.15
C LYS A 172 1.15 6.79 -8.74
N ALA A 173 1.46 7.17 -7.49
CA ALA A 173 2.83 7.17 -6.98
C ALA A 173 3.48 5.77 -6.99
N GLY A 174 2.70 4.70 -6.82
CA GLY A 174 3.20 3.35 -6.92
C GLY A 174 3.44 2.91 -8.37
N ILE A 175 2.57 3.31 -9.31
CA ILE A 175 2.82 3.09 -10.74
C ILE A 175 4.11 3.81 -11.18
N GLU A 176 4.33 5.05 -10.74
CA GLU A 176 5.56 5.78 -10.99
C GLU A 176 6.80 5.07 -10.39
N ALA A 177 6.65 4.52 -9.16
CA ALA A 177 7.72 3.74 -8.52
C ALA A 177 8.04 2.45 -9.29
N ALA A 178 7.03 1.72 -9.79
CA ALA A 178 7.21 0.53 -10.61
C ALA A 178 7.94 0.86 -11.92
N SER A 179 7.54 1.93 -12.61
CA SER A 179 8.20 2.42 -13.82
C SER A 179 9.66 2.80 -13.54
N ALA A 180 9.93 3.53 -12.46
CA ALA A 180 11.28 3.90 -12.04
C ALA A 180 12.14 2.67 -11.65
N ALA A 181 11.52 1.57 -11.21
CA ALA A 181 12.17 0.29 -10.94
C ALA A 181 12.47 -0.52 -12.21
N GLY A 182 11.97 -0.10 -13.38
CA GLY A 182 12.06 -0.88 -14.62
C GLY A 182 11.15 -2.11 -14.63
N MET A 183 10.02 -2.04 -13.92
CA MET A 183 9.01 -3.10 -13.84
C MET A 183 7.76 -2.70 -14.60
N ASP A 184 7.10 -3.69 -15.21
CA ASP A 184 5.73 -3.53 -15.69
C ASP A 184 4.77 -3.37 -14.49
N SER A 185 3.64 -2.71 -14.74
CA SER A 185 2.63 -2.50 -13.69
C SER A 185 1.22 -2.76 -14.18
N ALA A 186 0.37 -3.21 -13.26
CA ALA A 186 -1.06 -3.37 -13.43
C ALA A 186 -1.77 -2.44 -12.42
N ALA A 187 -2.45 -1.44 -12.94
CA ALA A 187 -3.17 -0.45 -12.15
C ALA A 187 -4.58 -0.95 -11.83
N ILE A 188 -5.01 -0.77 -10.57
CA ILE A 188 -6.36 -1.07 -10.11
C ILE A 188 -6.91 0.13 -9.33
N GLY A 189 -8.23 0.22 -9.18
CA GLY A 189 -8.86 1.27 -8.37
C GLY A 189 -8.54 2.69 -8.90
N ASP A 190 -8.05 3.56 -8.03
CA ASP A 190 -7.80 4.98 -8.35
C ASP A 190 -6.63 5.18 -9.34
N ALA A 191 -5.72 4.21 -9.46
CA ALA A 191 -4.64 4.27 -10.45
C ALA A 191 -5.08 3.83 -11.85
N ALA A 192 -6.18 3.08 -11.98
CA ALA A 192 -6.69 2.65 -13.27
C ALA A 192 -7.04 3.86 -14.15
N GLY A 193 -6.63 3.80 -15.41
CA GLY A 193 -6.83 4.91 -16.35
C GLY A 193 -5.84 6.08 -16.20
N CYS A 194 -4.82 5.99 -15.33
CA CYS A 194 -3.79 7.04 -15.22
C CYS A 194 -2.89 7.15 -16.45
N GLY A 195 -2.93 6.16 -17.37
CA GLY A 195 -2.18 6.13 -18.62
C GLY A 195 -0.67 5.88 -18.46
N LEU A 196 -0.23 5.44 -17.27
CA LEU A 196 1.17 5.16 -16.95
C LEU A 196 1.44 3.67 -16.74
N ALA A 197 0.42 2.88 -16.43
CA ALA A 197 0.53 1.44 -16.18
C ALA A 197 0.61 0.65 -17.51
N THR A 198 1.22 -0.53 -17.44
CA THR A 198 1.23 -1.48 -18.56
C THR A 198 -0.15 -2.08 -18.80
N TYR A 199 -0.89 -2.32 -17.70
CA TYR A 199 -2.25 -2.87 -17.73
C TYR A 199 -3.16 -2.05 -16.81
N ASP A 200 -4.41 -1.84 -17.23
CA ASP A 200 -5.49 -1.33 -16.39
C ASP A 200 -6.45 -2.47 -16.07
N LEU A 201 -6.65 -2.77 -14.78
CA LEU A 201 -7.52 -3.82 -14.29
C LEU A 201 -8.90 -3.24 -13.95
N GLY A 202 -9.96 -3.84 -14.47
CA GLY A 202 -11.33 -3.52 -14.06
C GLY A 202 -11.69 -4.15 -12.71
N ARG A 203 -11.06 -5.29 -12.40
CA ARG A 203 -11.17 -6.04 -11.13
C ARG A 203 -9.90 -6.85 -10.90
N PHE A 204 -9.71 -7.32 -9.67
CA PHE A 204 -8.46 -7.98 -9.28
C PHE A 204 -8.19 -9.28 -10.07
N SER A 205 -9.24 -10.05 -10.39
CA SER A 205 -9.11 -11.30 -11.15
C SER A 205 -8.67 -11.13 -12.61
N ASP A 206 -8.77 -9.91 -13.19
CA ASP A 206 -8.25 -9.63 -14.54
C ASP A 206 -6.72 -9.83 -14.64
N LEU A 207 -6.04 -9.79 -13.48
CA LEU A 207 -4.61 -10.04 -13.37
C LEU A 207 -4.18 -11.40 -13.94
N ILE A 208 -5.05 -12.40 -13.88
CA ILE A 208 -4.78 -13.72 -14.46
C ILE A 208 -4.45 -13.60 -15.95
N SER A 209 -5.22 -12.78 -16.69
CA SER A 209 -5.01 -12.58 -18.14
C SER A 209 -3.75 -11.76 -18.46
N CYS A 210 -3.20 -11.02 -17.49
CA CYS A 210 -1.97 -10.25 -17.70
C CYS A 210 -0.71 -11.12 -17.63
N VAL A 211 -0.80 -12.33 -17.06
CA VAL A 211 0.35 -13.23 -16.86
C VAL A 211 0.35 -14.47 -17.75
N ASP A 212 -0.75 -14.73 -18.44
CA ASP A 212 -0.85 -15.78 -19.45
C ASP A 212 -0.10 -15.36 -20.73
#